data_fb6b6c8d5a0fd0fd89e55fcd9bf271f7
#
_entry.id   fb6b6c8d5a0fd0fd89e55fcd9bf271f7
#
_cell.length_a   1.000
_cell.length_b   1.000
_cell.length_c   1.000
_cell.angle_alpha   90.00
_cell.angle_beta   90.00
_cell.angle_gamma   90.00
#
_symmetry.space_group_name_H-M   'P 1'
#
loop_
_entity.id
_entity.type
_entity.pdbx_description
1 polymer ?
#
loop_
_entity_poly.entity_id
_entity_poly.type
_entity_poly.pdbx_seq_one_letter_code
_entity_poly.pdbx_strand_id
1 'polypeptide(L)'
;MSENAKAQSVNRAKPYQLVLFPLNNGATNVYYVLVLSYIATFGSKVLALSMIFASVMVTGMRLFDAVTDPIIGALMDRTNGKFGKFRPFMVIGNLIMAVSILALYCVTPLIPDTMMWARYAAFVGLYAVWVIGYTFQTSCTRSGQTVLTNDPKQRPLFTIFNTVGSLLGMGAMQFFAPILAKNYEGGYGSAGFFRMLAPVGIVISILLTLLAVIGIWEKDQPKYFGIGGEKTEKLKVSEYVQIIKENKPMQRLMVAGAGCKLALSIATNTTVLCMLYGCMMGNYDGLYLPMMVLGYVFSVPFFLLTVRTSQKKGQKASLMRYVSVALVCYVGVLVLLMLWGKGDGFTLSIMGENGLALNLYTVLFILLFGVGYGAYYATADMPIPMVADCSDYELSLIHISEPTRRVVIS
;
A
#
# COMPACT_ATOMS: atom_id res chain seq x y z
N MET A 1 21.32 -6.81 42.99
CA MET A 1 20.18 -6.38 42.13
C MET A 1 20.48 -4.96 41.71
N SER A 2 21.05 -4.77 40.52
CA SER A 2 21.52 -3.46 40.04
C SER A 2 20.39 -2.76 39.27
N GLU A 3 20.04 -1.59 39.75
CA GLU A 3 19.13 -0.58 39.20
C GLU A 3 19.61 0.04 37.88
N ASN A 4 19.94 -0.74 36.87
CA ASN A 4 20.40 -0.22 35.57
C ASN A 4 19.61 -0.79 34.39
N ALA A 5 18.33 -1.08 34.55
CA ALA A 5 17.42 -1.04 33.42
C ALA A 5 17.12 0.45 33.14
N LYS A 6 17.99 1.14 32.38
CA LYS A 6 17.69 2.46 31.81
C LYS A 6 16.32 2.33 31.12
N ALA A 7 15.28 2.87 31.75
CA ALA A 7 13.98 2.99 31.14
C ALA A 7 14.18 3.59 29.76
N GLN A 8 13.92 2.80 28.72
CA GLN A 8 13.97 3.28 27.34
C GLN A 8 13.11 4.53 27.25
N SER A 9 13.71 5.68 26.98
CA SER A 9 12.96 6.92 26.89
C SER A 9 11.91 6.76 25.79
N VAL A 10 10.64 6.87 26.19
CA VAL A 10 9.52 6.74 25.25
C VAL A 10 9.60 7.88 24.24
N ASN A 11 9.94 7.56 23.00
CA ASN A 11 9.95 8.49 21.88
C ASN A 11 8.53 8.63 21.34
N ARG A 12 7.89 9.75 21.61
CA ARG A 12 6.55 10.07 21.10
C ARG A 12 6.63 11.00 19.89
N ALA A 13 5.84 10.70 18.87
CA ALA A 13 5.62 11.61 17.76
C ALA A 13 4.65 12.72 18.16
N LYS A 14 4.88 13.92 17.64
CA LYS A 14 3.92 15.03 17.74
C LYS A 14 2.71 14.74 16.82
N PRO A 15 1.51 15.27 17.11
CA PRO A 15 0.32 15.00 16.29
C PRO A 15 0.49 15.28 14.80
N TYR A 16 1.13 16.41 14.44
CA TYR A 16 1.37 16.74 13.04
C TYR A 16 2.30 15.74 12.32
N GLN A 17 3.25 15.14 13.04
CA GLN A 17 4.17 14.14 12.48
C GLN A 17 3.43 12.84 12.14
N LEU A 18 2.47 12.44 13.00
CA LEU A 18 1.62 11.28 12.78
C LEU A 18 0.69 11.46 11.59
N VAL A 19 0.31 12.68 11.25
CA VAL A 19 -0.57 13.01 10.11
C VAL A 19 0.23 13.21 8.83
N LEU A 20 1.31 14.01 8.88
CA LEU A 20 2.02 14.43 7.68
C LEU A 20 2.94 13.33 7.12
N PHE A 21 3.66 12.59 7.96
CA PHE A 21 4.59 11.57 7.46
C PHE A 21 3.88 10.46 6.66
N PRO A 22 2.70 9.93 7.07
CA PRO A 22 1.94 8.97 6.28
C PRO A 22 1.48 9.46 4.90
N LEU A 23 1.49 10.76 4.62
CA LEU A 23 1.22 11.29 3.27
C LEU A 23 2.25 10.81 2.23
N ASN A 24 3.43 10.34 2.66
CA ASN A 24 4.36 9.64 1.77
C ASN A 24 3.73 8.40 1.12
N ASN A 25 2.92 7.66 1.88
CA ASN A 25 2.15 6.55 1.33
C ASN A 25 1.10 7.04 0.33
N GLY A 26 0.47 8.18 0.61
CA GLY A 26 -0.44 8.85 -0.33
C GLY A 26 0.25 9.21 -1.65
N ALA A 27 1.42 9.85 -1.57
CA ALA A 27 2.23 10.19 -2.72
C ALA A 27 2.59 8.97 -3.58
N THR A 28 3.00 7.88 -2.93
CA THR A 28 3.31 6.62 -3.60
C THR A 28 2.09 6.01 -4.28
N ASN A 29 0.91 6.10 -3.63
CA ASN A 29 -0.33 5.55 -4.17
C ASN A 29 -0.91 6.38 -5.33
N VAL A 30 -0.62 7.66 -5.43
CA VAL A 30 -0.88 8.44 -6.66
C VAL A 30 -0.17 7.79 -7.85
N TYR A 31 1.12 7.51 -7.72
CA TYR A 31 1.90 6.86 -8.78
C TYR A 31 1.49 5.40 -9.02
N TYR A 32 1.08 4.71 -7.95
CA TYR A 32 0.55 3.35 -8.05
C TYR A 32 -0.65 3.29 -9.00
N VAL A 33 -1.61 4.19 -8.84
CA VAL A 33 -2.78 4.26 -9.74
C VAL A 33 -2.36 4.68 -11.14
N LEU A 34 -1.52 5.71 -11.29
CA LEU A 34 -1.02 6.17 -12.58
C LEU A 34 -0.40 5.06 -13.42
N VAL A 35 0.41 4.20 -12.79
CA VAL A 35 1.12 3.15 -13.50
C VAL A 35 0.28 1.88 -13.53
N LEU A 36 -0.04 1.28 -12.39
CA LEU A 36 -0.58 -0.07 -12.35
C LEU A 36 -2.00 -0.19 -12.90
N SER A 37 -2.82 0.86 -12.79
CA SER A 37 -4.16 0.84 -13.37
C SER A 37 -4.17 1.09 -14.87
N TYR A 38 -3.18 1.80 -15.41
CA TYR A 38 -3.25 2.29 -16.79
C TYR A 38 -2.12 1.83 -17.69
N ILE A 39 -1.01 1.30 -17.18
CA ILE A 39 0.17 0.97 -17.97
C ILE A 39 -0.09 -0.09 -19.06
N ALA A 40 -0.91 -1.09 -18.76
CA ALA A 40 -1.27 -2.13 -19.73
C ALA A 40 -2.13 -1.54 -20.87
N THR A 41 -3.08 -0.67 -20.54
CA THR A 41 -3.91 0.06 -21.51
C THR A 41 -3.06 1.02 -22.33
N PHE A 42 -2.15 1.77 -21.71
CA PHE A 42 -1.23 2.65 -22.39
C PHE A 42 -0.33 1.88 -23.37
N GLY A 43 0.29 0.79 -22.91
CA GLY A 43 1.15 -0.05 -23.75
C GLY A 43 0.41 -0.59 -24.96
N SER A 44 -0.80 -1.09 -24.78
CA SER A 44 -1.58 -1.71 -25.87
C SER A 44 -2.27 -0.69 -26.78
N LYS A 45 -2.88 0.36 -26.26
CA LYS A 45 -3.69 1.32 -27.03
C LYS A 45 -2.89 2.48 -27.58
N VAL A 46 -1.87 2.96 -26.86
CA VAL A 46 -1.08 4.15 -27.27
C VAL A 46 0.22 3.75 -27.95
N LEU A 47 0.95 2.77 -27.39
CA LEU A 47 2.22 2.32 -27.98
C LEU A 47 2.07 1.19 -29.00
N ALA A 48 0.85 0.68 -29.20
CA ALA A 48 0.54 -0.48 -30.05
C ALA A 48 1.34 -1.75 -29.70
N LEU A 49 1.74 -1.90 -28.45
CA LEU A 49 2.41 -3.10 -27.94
C LEU A 49 1.39 -4.25 -27.79
N SER A 50 1.86 -5.49 -27.81
CA SER A 50 1.01 -6.64 -27.53
C SER A 50 0.36 -6.51 -26.15
N MET A 51 -0.95 -6.67 -26.05
CA MET A 51 -1.70 -6.65 -24.77
C MET A 51 -1.18 -7.72 -23.80
N ILE A 52 -0.85 -8.89 -24.32
CA ILE A 52 -0.27 -9.99 -23.54
C ILE A 52 1.07 -9.56 -22.95
N PHE A 53 1.94 -8.95 -23.77
CA PHE A 53 3.24 -8.45 -23.31
C PHE A 53 3.07 -7.40 -22.22
N ALA A 54 2.23 -6.39 -22.43
CA ALA A 54 1.99 -5.33 -21.46
C ALA A 54 1.47 -5.90 -20.12
N SER A 55 0.56 -6.88 -20.16
CA SER A 55 0.02 -7.53 -18.96
C SER A 55 1.04 -8.41 -18.23
N VAL A 56 1.86 -9.16 -18.98
CA VAL A 56 2.94 -9.98 -18.41
C VAL A 56 4.00 -9.08 -17.76
N MET A 57 4.30 -7.93 -18.35
CA MET A 57 5.26 -6.98 -17.77
C MET A 57 4.79 -6.44 -16.43
N VAL A 58 3.50 -6.20 -16.22
CA VAL A 58 2.97 -5.81 -14.90
C VAL A 58 3.32 -6.85 -13.82
N THR A 59 3.17 -8.13 -14.14
CA THR A 59 3.52 -9.23 -13.22
C THR A 59 5.04 -9.37 -13.07
N GLY A 60 5.79 -9.29 -14.17
CA GLY A 60 7.26 -9.37 -14.18
C GLY A 60 7.90 -8.27 -13.33
N MET A 61 7.38 -7.04 -13.40
CA MET A 61 7.87 -5.93 -12.58
C MET A 61 7.57 -6.08 -11.08
N ARG A 62 6.55 -6.86 -10.70
CA ARG A 62 6.35 -7.24 -9.30
C ARG A 62 7.42 -8.20 -8.78
N LEU A 63 7.90 -9.12 -9.63
CA LEU A 63 9.03 -9.97 -9.27
C LEU A 63 10.33 -9.16 -9.17
N PHE A 64 10.51 -8.18 -10.06
CA PHE A 64 11.63 -7.25 -10.00
C PHE A 64 11.62 -6.42 -8.71
N ASP A 65 10.44 -5.92 -8.30
CA ASP A 65 10.22 -5.21 -7.03
C ASP A 65 10.65 -6.07 -5.82
N ALA A 66 10.26 -7.35 -5.80
CA ALA A 66 10.66 -8.28 -4.73
C ALA A 66 12.17 -8.48 -4.61
N VAL A 67 12.92 -8.32 -5.71
CA VAL A 67 14.41 -8.38 -5.70
C VAL A 67 15.01 -7.03 -5.27
N THR A 68 14.43 -5.93 -5.70
CA THR A 68 14.94 -4.58 -5.38
C THR A 68 14.66 -4.16 -3.94
N ASP A 69 13.57 -4.62 -3.32
CA ASP A 69 13.19 -4.29 -1.94
C ASP A 69 14.33 -4.56 -0.92
N PRO A 70 14.94 -5.76 -0.84
CA PRO A 70 16.03 -6.03 0.10
C PRO A 70 17.30 -5.21 -0.20
N ILE A 71 17.61 -4.96 -1.48
CA ILE A 71 18.79 -4.20 -1.89
C ILE A 71 18.65 -2.75 -1.43
N ILE A 72 17.52 -2.15 -1.67
CA ILE A 72 17.23 -0.76 -1.29
C ILE A 72 17.14 -0.64 0.23
N GLY A 73 16.53 -1.61 0.92
CA GLY A 73 16.52 -1.67 2.38
C GLY A 73 17.95 -1.65 2.96
N ALA A 74 18.84 -2.50 2.44
CA ALA A 74 20.24 -2.54 2.85
C ALA A 74 21.00 -1.24 2.52
N LEU A 75 20.68 -0.58 1.40
CA LEU A 75 21.24 0.71 1.03
C LEU A 75 20.82 1.81 2.01
N MET A 76 19.54 1.84 2.37
CA MET A 76 18.99 2.77 3.37
C MET A 76 19.62 2.56 4.74
N ASP A 77 19.84 1.33 5.17
CA ASP A 77 20.45 1.02 6.47
C ASP A 77 21.90 1.46 6.57
N ARG A 78 22.62 1.52 5.45
CA ARG A 78 23.99 2.03 5.37
C ARG A 78 24.07 3.55 5.28
N THR A 79 22.96 4.23 5.05
CA THR A 79 22.95 5.68 4.83
C THR A 79 22.69 6.41 6.15
N ASN A 80 23.69 7.17 6.63
CA ASN A 80 23.61 8.05 7.80
C ASN A 80 24.20 9.41 7.43
N GLY A 81 23.51 10.16 6.56
CA GLY A 81 23.97 11.45 6.05
C GLY A 81 23.50 12.65 6.90
N LYS A 82 24.04 13.84 6.59
CA LYS A 82 23.62 15.11 7.19
C LYS A 82 22.14 15.44 6.97
N PHE A 83 21.57 14.91 5.89
CA PHE A 83 20.16 15.11 5.53
C PHE A 83 19.21 14.06 6.14
N GLY A 84 19.69 13.21 7.05
CA GLY A 84 18.95 12.10 7.61
C GLY A 84 19.07 10.82 6.80
N LYS A 85 18.30 9.81 7.20
CA LYS A 85 18.28 8.49 6.57
C LYS A 85 17.13 8.39 5.55
N PHE A 86 15.94 8.91 5.87
CA PHE A 86 14.72 8.70 5.08
C PHE A 86 14.45 9.83 4.08
N ARG A 87 14.67 11.08 4.45
CA ARG A 87 14.37 12.26 3.62
C ARG A 87 14.99 12.21 2.21
N PRO A 88 16.31 11.89 2.05
CA PRO A 88 16.90 11.79 0.72
C PRO A 88 16.21 10.75 -0.16
N PHE A 89 15.91 9.56 0.40
CA PHE A 89 15.26 8.49 -0.35
C PHE A 89 13.81 8.82 -0.74
N MET A 90 13.07 9.54 0.12
CA MET A 90 11.72 10.03 -0.21
C MET A 90 11.75 10.97 -1.41
N VAL A 91 12.66 11.96 -1.39
CA VAL A 91 12.77 12.96 -2.47
C VAL A 91 13.30 12.33 -3.75
N ILE A 92 14.38 11.56 -3.67
CA ILE A 92 14.99 10.89 -4.83
C ILE A 92 14.00 9.87 -5.43
N GLY A 93 13.34 9.07 -4.61
CA GLY A 93 12.34 8.11 -5.06
C GLY A 93 11.18 8.78 -5.80
N ASN A 94 10.65 9.88 -5.25
CA ASN A 94 9.61 10.67 -5.91
C ASN A 94 10.10 11.25 -7.26
N LEU A 95 11.31 11.79 -7.30
CA LEU A 95 11.90 12.36 -8.52
C LEU A 95 12.10 11.29 -9.60
N ILE A 96 12.63 10.12 -9.24
CA ILE A 96 12.79 8.98 -10.15
C ILE A 96 11.44 8.59 -10.75
N MET A 97 10.41 8.43 -9.92
CA MET A 97 9.06 8.08 -10.38
C MET A 97 8.49 9.17 -11.30
N ALA A 98 8.63 10.44 -10.93
CA ALA A 98 8.14 11.57 -11.73
C ALA A 98 8.78 11.59 -13.12
N VAL A 99 10.11 11.52 -13.20
CA VAL A 99 10.85 11.52 -14.47
C VAL A 99 10.51 10.30 -15.32
N SER A 100 10.43 9.11 -14.69
CA SER A 100 10.08 7.87 -15.39
C SER A 100 8.69 7.93 -16.01
N ILE A 101 7.70 8.45 -15.27
CA ILE A 101 6.31 8.59 -15.75
C ILE A 101 6.21 9.64 -16.86
N LEU A 102 6.88 10.79 -16.72
CA LEU A 102 6.92 11.79 -17.78
C LEU A 102 7.55 11.21 -19.05
N ALA A 103 8.69 10.53 -18.92
CA ALA A 103 9.33 9.87 -20.06
C ALA A 103 8.41 8.80 -20.66
N LEU A 104 7.78 7.97 -19.83
CA LEU A 104 6.90 6.91 -20.29
C LEU A 104 5.67 7.45 -21.02
N TYR A 105 4.95 8.40 -20.45
CA TYR A 105 3.67 8.85 -21.02
C TYR A 105 3.79 9.99 -22.04
N CYS A 106 4.84 10.80 -21.96
CA CYS A 106 5.01 11.95 -22.86
C CYS A 106 6.03 11.70 -23.97
N VAL A 107 7.11 10.96 -23.71
CA VAL A 107 8.21 10.79 -24.66
C VAL A 107 8.06 9.52 -25.49
N THR A 108 7.69 8.37 -24.88
CA THR A 108 7.61 7.10 -25.63
C THR A 108 6.62 7.12 -26.81
N PRO A 109 5.46 7.85 -26.75
CA PRO A 109 4.59 7.95 -27.92
C PRO A 109 5.18 8.71 -29.11
N LEU A 110 6.30 9.41 -28.92
CA LEU A 110 7.02 10.10 -30.00
C LEU A 110 7.94 9.16 -30.79
N ILE A 111 8.19 7.95 -30.28
CA ILE A 111 8.98 6.94 -30.98
C ILE A 111 8.18 6.46 -32.20
N PRO A 112 8.75 6.51 -33.44
CA PRO A 112 8.05 6.10 -34.66
C PRO A 112 7.60 4.62 -34.60
N ASP A 113 6.50 4.31 -35.30
CA ASP A 113 5.98 2.92 -35.40
C ASP A 113 6.96 1.97 -36.10
N THR A 114 7.86 2.51 -36.94
CA THR A 114 8.92 1.73 -37.58
C THR A 114 9.96 1.18 -36.60
N MET A 115 10.06 1.77 -35.39
CA MET A 115 11.01 1.38 -34.34
C MET A 115 10.32 0.67 -33.16
N MET A 116 9.50 -0.34 -33.44
CA MET A 116 8.76 -1.07 -32.42
C MET A 116 9.66 -1.62 -31.31
N TRP A 117 10.84 -2.13 -31.64
CA TRP A 117 11.80 -2.62 -30.64
C TRP A 117 12.18 -1.54 -29.60
N ALA A 118 12.31 -0.28 -30.04
CA ALA A 118 12.64 0.83 -29.16
C ALA A 118 11.46 1.16 -28.23
N ARG A 119 10.21 1.04 -28.69
CA ARG A 119 9.01 1.17 -27.84
C ARG A 119 8.97 0.10 -26.75
N TYR A 120 9.24 -1.15 -27.11
CA TYR A 120 9.33 -2.27 -26.14
C TYR A 120 10.44 -2.00 -25.11
N ALA A 121 11.65 -1.65 -25.56
CA ALA A 121 12.79 -1.37 -24.69
C ALA A 121 12.54 -0.18 -23.77
N ALA A 122 12.00 0.93 -24.29
CA ALA A 122 11.65 2.11 -23.50
C ALA A 122 10.57 1.79 -22.45
N PHE A 123 9.52 1.04 -22.84
CA PHE A 123 8.45 0.63 -21.92
C PHE A 123 9.00 -0.19 -20.75
N VAL A 124 9.81 -1.21 -21.02
CA VAL A 124 10.41 -2.07 -19.97
C VAL A 124 11.40 -1.29 -19.11
N GLY A 125 12.31 -0.54 -19.74
CA GLY A 125 13.35 0.21 -19.04
C GLY A 125 12.79 1.30 -18.12
N LEU A 126 11.87 2.12 -18.64
CA LEU A 126 11.24 3.19 -17.84
C LEU A 126 10.36 2.63 -16.74
N TYR A 127 9.67 1.51 -16.98
CA TYR A 127 8.91 0.85 -15.94
C TYR A 127 9.81 0.27 -14.84
N ALA A 128 10.94 -0.34 -15.19
CA ALA A 128 11.92 -0.83 -14.22
C ALA A 128 12.51 0.31 -13.36
N VAL A 129 12.85 1.46 -13.99
CA VAL A 129 13.33 2.65 -13.28
C VAL A 129 12.26 3.20 -12.34
N TRP A 130 11.00 3.21 -12.78
CA TRP A 130 9.87 3.60 -11.94
C TRP A 130 9.74 2.69 -10.70
N VAL A 131 9.88 1.36 -10.87
CA VAL A 131 9.84 0.39 -9.76
C VAL A 131 10.90 0.70 -8.71
N ILE A 132 12.13 1.05 -9.12
CA ILE A 132 13.21 1.43 -8.18
C ILE A 132 12.81 2.67 -7.36
N GLY A 133 12.25 3.69 -8.00
CA GLY A 133 11.74 4.88 -7.30
C GLY A 133 10.59 4.56 -6.34
N TYR A 134 9.69 3.67 -6.75
CA TYR A 134 8.58 3.16 -5.94
C TYR A 134 9.10 2.44 -4.68
N THR A 135 10.09 1.58 -4.83
CA THR A 135 10.71 0.86 -3.71
C THR A 135 11.40 1.83 -2.74
N PHE A 136 12.04 2.90 -3.22
CA PHE A 136 12.62 3.93 -2.33
C PHE A 136 11.54 4.54 -1.42
N GLN A 137 10.44 4.99 -1.97
CA GLN A 137 9.38 5.62 -1.17
C GLN A 137 8.65 4.64 -0.25
N THR A 138 8.31 3.44 -0.73
CA THR A 138 7.61 2.43 0.09
C THR A 138 8.47 1.97 1.27
N SER A 139 9.77 1.76 1.05
CA SER A 139 10.71 1.41 2.11
C SER A 139 10.81 2.51 3.17
N CYS A 140 10.83 3.80 2.77
CA CYS A 140 10.78 4.93 3.70
C CYS A 140 9.50 4.94 4.54
N THR A 141 8.33 4.68 3.93
CA THR A 141 7.05 4.64 4.65
C THR A 141 7.04 3.53 5.70
N ARG A 142 7.54 2.35 5.35
CA ARG A 142 7.56 1.18 6.25
C ARG A 142 8.56 1.34 7.38
N SER A 143 9.80 1.76 7.07
CA SER A 143 10.88 1.85 8.06
C SER A 143 10.81 3.13 8.89
N GLY A 144 10.35 4.25 8.33
CA GLY A 144 10.34 5.55 9.00
C GLY A 144 9.38 5.62 10.21
N GLN A 145 8.37 4.76 10.29
CA GLN A 145 7.51 4.69 11.47
C GLN A 145 8.28 4.27 12.74
N THR A 146 9.33 3.46 12.62
CA THR A 146 10.12 3.00 13.77
C THR A 146 10.90 4.14 14.42
N VAL A 147 11.31 5.13 13.61
CA VAL A 147 12.00 6.34 14.07
C VAL A 147 11.01 7.38 14.63
N LEU A 148 9.79 7.39 14.07
CA LEU A 148 8.77 8.36 14.43
C LEU A 148 8.28 8.15 15.87
N THR A 149 7.98 6.91 16.24
CA THR A 149 7.50 6.56 17.59
C THR A 149 7.80 5.11 17.97
N ASN A 150 8.17 4.92 19.25
CA ASN A 150 8.24 3.62 19.90
C ASN A 150 7.07 3.41 20.90
N ASP A 151 6.14 4.37 21.00
CA ASP A 151 4.98 4.26 21.89
C ASP A 151 3.95 3.28 21.30
N PRO A 152 3.65 2.15 21.96
CA PRO A 152 2.66 1.16 21.49
C PRO A 152 1.26 1.75 21.28
N LYS A 153 0.92 2.85 21.97
CA LYS A 153 -0.38 3.53 21.81
C LYS A 153 -0.46 4.37 20.53
N GLN A 154 0.68 4.87 20.03
CA GLN A 154 0.73 5.68 18.80
C GLN A 154 0.87 4.83 17.53
N ARG A 155 1.46 3.64 17.61
CA ARG A 155 1.63 2.76 16.43
C ARG A 155 0.31 2.44 15.70
N PRO A 156 -0.81 2.10 16.39
CA PRO A 156 -2.09 1.91 15.72
C PRO A 156 -2.66 3.17 15.07
N LEU A 157 -2.41 4.35 15.66
CA LEU A 157 -2.81 5.64 15.06
C LEU A 157 -2.05 5.91 13.76
N PHE A 158 -0.75 5.62 13.75
CA PHE A 158 0.05 5.72 12.52
C PHE A 158 -0.54 4.87 11.39
N THR A 159 -0.98 3.64 11.69
CA THR A 159 -1.61 2.77 10.70
C THR A 159 -2.85 3.40 10.07
N ILE A 160 -3.71 4.05 10.89
CA ILE A 160 -4.88 4.75 10.35
C ILE A 160 -4.46 5.87 9.41
N PHE A 161 -3.59 6.77 9.86
CA PHE A 161 -3.17 7.88 9.02
C PHE A 161 -2.44 7.41 7.75
N ASN A 162 -1.70 6.30 7.83
CA ASN A 162 -1.07 5.68 6.67
C ASN A 162 -2.10 5.16 5.66
N THR A 163 -3.18 4.54 6.15
CA THR A 163 -4.27 4.08 5.29
C THR A 163 -5.08 5.24 4.72
N VAL A 164 -5.37 6.27 5.55
CA VAL A 164 -6.03 7.49 5.07
C VAL A 164 -5.18 8.20 4.00
N GLY A 165 -3.88 8.31 4.22
CA GLY A 165 -2.94 8.85 3.22
C GLY A 165 -2.99 8.07 1.90
N SER A 166 -2.97 6.74 1.98
CA SER A 166 -3.13 5.86 0.81
C SER A 166 -4.43 6.12 0.06
N LEU A 167 -5.55 6.19 0.80
CA LEU A 167 -6.87 6.47 0.23
C LEU A 167 -6.94 7.83 -0.46
N LEU A 168 -6.36 8.86 0.14
CA LEU A 168 -6.30 10.20 -0.44
C LEU A 168 -5.53 10.17 -1.78
N GLY A 169 -4.38 9.50 -1.83
CA GLY A 169 -3.59 9.39 -3.05
C GLY A 169 -4.29 8.60 -4.15
N MET A 170 -4.78 7.40 -3.82
CA MET A 170 -5.51 6.56 -4.77
C MET A 170 -6.83 7.23 -5.21
N GLY A 171 -7.61 7.73 -4.25
CA GLY A 171 -8.90 8.35 -4.49
C GLY A 171 -8.79 9.59 -5.36
N ALA A 172 -7.79 10.44 -5.14
CA ALA A 172 -7.56 11.60 -5.99
C ALA A 172 -7.39 11.18 -7.46
N MET A 173 -6.54 10.20 -7.75
CA MET A 173 -6.30 9.75 -9.11
C MET A 173 -7.51 9.03 -9.71
N GLN A 174 -8.20 8.19 -8.94
CA GLN A 174 -9.40 7.49 -9.38
C GLN A 174 -10.56 8.46 -9.65
N PHE A 175 -10.58 9.61 -8.98
CA PHE A 175 -11.57 10.67 -9.22
C PHE A 175 -11.21 11.52 -10.45
N PHE A 176 -9.96 11.97 -10.55
CA PHE A 176 -9.54 12.86 -11.64
C PHE A 176 -9.42 12.15 -12.99
N ALA A 177 -8.97 10.89 -13.02
CA ALA A 177 -8.73 10.18 -14.27
C ALA A 177 -10.00 10.01 -15.15
N PRO A 178 -11.17 9.59 -14.63
CA PRO A 178 -12.40 9.52 -15.42
C PRO A 178 -12.87 10.89 -15.94
N ILE A 179 -12.69 11.96 -15.14
CA ILE A 179 -13.05 13.32 -15.53
C ILE A 179 -12.18 13.77 -16.71
N LEU A 180 -10.86 13.54 -16.62
CA LEU A 180 -9.93 13.87 -17.68
C LEU A 180 -10.18 13.02 -18.94
N ALA A 181 -10.47 11.72 -18.79
CA ALA A 181 -10.71 10.84 -19.93
C ALA A 181 -11.88 11.29 -20.83
N LYS A 182 -12.91 11.89 -20.25
CA LYS A 182 -14.06 12.41 -20.99
C LYS A 182 -13.70 13.57 -21.95
N ASN A 183 -12.60 14.28 -21.70
CA ASN A 183 -12.17 15.42 -22.49
C ASN A 183 -11.34 15.04 -23.71
N TYR A 184 -11.05 13.75 -23.91
CA TYR A 184 -10.22 13.27 -25.02
C TYR A 184 -10.97 12.22 -25.84
N GLU A 185 -10.94 12.38 -27.16
CA GLU A 185 -11.40 11.35 -28.09
C GLU A 185 -10.57 10.06 -27.89
N GLY A 186 -11.26 8.93 -27.72
CA GLY A 186 -10.63 7.66 -27.36
C GLY A 186 -10.42 7.43 -25.85
N GLY A 187 -10.73 8.40 -24.99
CA GLY A 187 -10.72 8.27 -23.54
C GLY A 187 -9.39 7.74 -22.99
N TYR A 188 -9.43 6.65 -22.26
CA TYR A 188 -8.24 5.97 -21.72
C TYR A 188 -7.27 5.40 -22.79
N GLY A 189 -7.65 5.37 -24.06
CA GLY A 189 -6.79 4.96 -25.17
C GLY A 189 -6.05 6.13 -25.84
N SER A 190 -6.27 7.36 -25.41
CA SER A 190 -5.69 8.56 -26.02
C SER A 190 -4.33 8.90 -25.40
N ALA A 191 -3.31 9.17 -26.24
CA ALA A 191 -2.03 9.69 -25.78
C ALA A 191 -2.16 11.06 -25.10
N GLY A 192 -3.12 11.89 -25.54
CA GLY A 192 -3.43 13.19 -24.93
C GLY A 192 -3.89 13.07 -23.49
N PHE A 193 -4.73 12.08 -23.18
CA PHE A 193 -5.15 11.76 -21.83
C PHE A 193 -3.94 11.52 -20.90
N PHE A 194 -3.00 10.67 -21.32
CA PHE A 194 -1.83 10.33 -20.50
C PHE A 194 -0.87 11.52 -20.33
N ARG A 195 -0.70 12.35 -21.38
CA ARG A 195 0.12 13.57 -21.32
C ARG A 195 -0.42 14.58 -20.31
N MET A 196 -1.73 14.61 -20.07
CA MET A 196 -2.33 15.49 -19.05
C MET A 196 -2.40 14.83 -17.68
N LEU A 197 -2.71 13.54 -17.60
CA LEU A 197 -2.84 12.82 -16.35
C LEU A 197 -1.52 12.72 -15.58
N ALA A 198 -0.40 12.51 -16.28
CA ALA A 198 0.92 12.36 -15.66
C ALA A 198 1.35 13.63 -14.90
N PRO A 199 1.37 14.84 -15.46
CA PRO A 199 1.71 16.06 -14.71
C PRO A 199 0.79 16.31 -13.51
N VAL A 200 -0.51 16.09 -13.65
CA VAL A 200 -1.47 16.24 -12.53
C VAL A 200 -1.10 15.33 -11.37
N GLY A 201 -0.88 14.04 -11.63
CA GLY A 201 -0.48 13.10 -10.59
C GLY A 201 0.88 13.41 -9.99
N ILE A 202 1.84 13.85 -10.79
CA ILE A 202 3.18 14.24 -10.33
C ILE A 202 3.09 15.42 -9.38
N VAL A 203 2.34 16.47 -9.72
CA VAL A 203 2.17 17.65 -8.84
C VAL A 203 1.54 17.23 -7.49
N ILE A 204 0.48 16.44 -7.53
CA ILE A 204 -0.15 15.92 -6.29
C ILE A 204 0.86 15.12 -5.46
N SER A 205 1.61 14.22 -6.08
CA SER A 205 2.58 13.37 -5.39
C SER A 205 3.74 14.18 -4.79
N ILE A 206 4.27 15.18 -5.52
CA ILE A 206 5.31 16.08 -5.01
C ILE A 206 4.82 16.83 -3.78
N LEU A 207 3.61 17.40 -3.82
CA LEU A 207 3.04 18.13 -2.68
C LEU A 207 2.89 17.21 -1.45
N LEU A 208 2.38 16.00 -1.63
CA LEU A 208 2.24 15.02 -0.55
C LEU A 208 3.61 14.58 0.00
N THR A 209 4.61 14.38 -0.87
CA THR A 209 5.98 14.03 -0.45
C THR A 209 6.64 15.17 0.33
N LEU A 210 6.47 16.42 -0.09
CA LEU A 210 6.99 17.57 0.65
C LEU A 210 6.40 17.66 2.05
N LEU A 211 5.08 17.49 2.18
CA LEU A 211 4.42 17.45 3.47
C LEU A 211 4.92 16.30 4.34
N ALA A 212 5.16 15.14 3.76
CA ALA A 212 5.69 13.99 4.47
C ALA A 212 7.13 14.19 4.95
N VAL A 213 7.97 14.83 4.13
CA VAL A 213 9.34 15.23 4.51
C VAL A 213 9.32 16.20 5.70
N ILE A 214 8.40 17.17 5.72
CA ILE A 214 8.21 18.06 6.87
C ILE A 214 7.80 17.24 8.10
N GLY A 215 6.91 16.26 7.92
CA GLY A 215 6.44 15.39 9.01
C GLY A 215 7.55 14.61 9.71
N ILE A 216 8.56 14.10 8.97
CA ILE A 216 9.65 13.31 9.57
C ILE A 216 10.88 14.16 9.93
N TRP A 217 10.93 15.43 9.54
CA TRP A 217 12.14 16.27 9.61
C TRP A 217 12.86 16.24 10.95
N GLU A 218 12.14 16.41 12.05
CA GLU A 218 12.71 16.43 13.40
C GLU A 218 13.20 15.05 13.87
N LYS A 219 12.56 13.97 13.37
CA LYS A 219 12.82 12.60 13.81
C LYS A 219 13.86 11.88 12.96
N ASP A 220 14.07 12.32 11.73
CA ASP A 220 15.08 11.75 10.83
C ASP A 220 16.48 12.27 11.16
N GLN A 221 16.95 11.90 12.35
CA GLN A 221 18.27 12.28 12.90
C GLN A 221 18.92 11.07 13.57
N PRO A 222 20.27 10.97 13.57
CA PRO A 222 21.01 9.83 14.12
C PRO A 222 20.65 9.48 15.56
N LYS A 223 20.25 10.48 16.37
CA LYS A 223 19.84 10.28 17.77
C LYS A 223 18.59 9.41 17.96
N TYR A 224 17.77 9.27 16.92
CA TYR A 224 16.55 8.45 16.94
C TYR A 224 16.73 7.12 16.22
N PHE A 225 17.88 6.90 15.54
CA PHE A 225 18.17 5.65 14.85
C PHE A 225 18.65 4.62 15.89
N GLY A 226 17.95 3.49 15.97
CA GLY A 226 18.33 2.41 16.88
C GLY A 226 18.18 2.76 18.36
N ILE A 227 17.09 3.46 18.74
CA ILE A 227 16.79 3.69 20.15
C ILE A 227 16.58 2.33 20.83
N GLY A 228 17.64 1.82 21.47
CA GLY A 228 17.69 0.55 22.18
C GLY A 228 18.80 -0.40 21.78
N GLY A 229 19.63 -0.08 20.79
CA GLY A 229 20.70 -0.98 20.34
C GLY A 229 22.07 -0.30 20.23
N GLU A 230 23.10 -1.02 20.64
CA GLU A 230 24.48 -0.77 20.27
C GLU A 230 24.63 -0.66 18.75
N LYS A 231 25.72 -0.02 18.29
CA LYS A 231 26.05 0.13 16.85
C LYS A 231 25.72 -1.15 16.11
N THR A 232 24.69 -1.10 15.25
CA THR A 232 24.31 -2.23 14.41
C THR A 232 25.54 -2.61 13.57
N GLU A 233 26.15 -3.74 13.86
CA GLU A 233 27.17 -4.33 12.99
C GLU A 233 26.54 -4.51 11.60
N LYS A 234 27.31 -4.29 10.56
CA LYS A 234 26.85 -4.40 9.16
C LYS A 234 26.51 -5.86 8.88
N LEU A 235 25.28 -6.25 9.13
CA LEU A 235 24.78 -7.59 8.86
C LEU A 235 24.92 -7.94 7.37
N LYS A 236 25.41 -9.14 7.10
CA LYS A 236 25.42 -9.71 5.74
C LYS A 236 24.02 -10.17 5.38
N VAL A 237 23.70 -10.21 4.10
CA VAL A 237 22.38 -10.66 3.62
C VAL A 237 22.03 -12.07 4.13
N SER A 238 23.05 -12.96 4.27
CA SER A 238 22.88 -14.30 4.83
C SER A 238 22.41 -14.29 6.28
N GLU A 239 22.82 -13.31 7.07
CA GLU A 239 22.46 -13.17 8.49
C GLU A 239 21.00 -12.73 8.63
N TYR A 240 20.51 -11.85 7.74
CA TYR A 240 19.06 -11.52 7.68
C TYR A 240 18.19 -12.75 7.41
N VAL A 241 18.63 -13.63 6.50
CA VAL A 241 17.91 -14.88 6.21
C VAL A 241 17.91 -15.81 7.41
N GLN A 242 19.02 -15.87 8.16
CA GLN A 242 19.12 -16.68 9.37
C GLN A 242 18.22 -16.14 10.47
N ILE A 243 18.21 -14.82 10.72
CA ILE A 243 17.32 -14.16 11.69
C ILE A 243 15.85 -14.49 11.36
N ILE A 244 15.44 -14.38 10.10
CA ILE A 244 14.06 -14.71 9.69
C ILE A 244 13.75 -16.20 9.93
N LYS A 245 14.71 -17.11 9.69
CA LYS A 245 14.52 -18.55 9.92
C LYS A 245 14.39 -18.91 11.40
N GLU A 246 15.05 -18.17 12.28
CA GLU A 246 15.02 -18.42 13.72
C GLU A 246 13.79 -17.75 14.39
N ASN A 247 13.31 -16.63 13.86
CA ASN A 247 12.18 -15.87 14.41
C ASN A 247 10.81 -16.42 13.93
N LYS A 248 10.27 -17.40 14.63
CA LYS A 248 8.95 -17.99 14.33
C LYS A 248 7.78 -17.00 14.33
N PRO A 249 7.67 -16.03 15.27
CA PRO A 249 6.67 -14.97 15.20
C PRO A 249 6.73 -14.16 13.92
N MET A 250 7.92 -13.77 13.46
CA MET A 250 8.14 -13.05 12.22
C MET A 250 7.68 -13.86 10.99
N GLN A 251 8.02 -15.15 10.93
CA GLN A 251 7.58 -16.02 9.82
C GLN A 251 6.05 -16.10 9.72
N ARG A 252 5.36 -16.29 10.85
CA ARG A 252 3.89 -16.31 10.89
C ARG A 252 3.28 -14.98 10.47
N LEU A 253 3.90 -13.87 10.88
CA LEU A 253 3.48 -12.53 10.51
C LEU A 253 3.69 -12.26 9.02
N MET A 254 4.81 -12.74 8.42
CA MET A 254 5.06 -12.63 6.99
C MET A 254 3.98 -13.35 6.17
N VAL A 255 3.60 -14.58 6.57
CA VAL A 255 2.51 -15.32 5.91
C VAL A 255 1.18 -14.58 6.04
N ALA A 256 0.85 -14.09 7.25
CA ALA A 256 -0.37 -13.32 7.48
C ALA A 256 -0.39 -12.02 6.67
N GLY A 257 0.72 -11.29 6.64
CA GLY A 257 0.87 -10.05 5.86
C GLY A 257 0.76 -10.29 4.35
N ALA A 258 1.37 -11.35 3.84
CA ALA A 258 1.24 -11.76 2.44
C ALA A 258 -0.21 -12.09 2.09
N GLY A 259 -0.91 -12.86 2.96
CA GLY A 259 -2.33 -13.17 2.80
C GLY A 259 -3.21 -11.93 2.79
N CYS A 260 -2.99 -10.98 3.70
CA CYS A 260 -3.70 -9.70 3.71
C CYS A 260 -3.48 -8.89 2.42
N LYS A 261 -2.25 -8.81 1.94
CA LYS A 261 -1.95 -8.07 0.70
C LYS A 261 -2.48 -8.76 -0.55
N LEU A 262 -2.43 -10.09 -0.60
CA LEU A 262 -3.02 -10.86 -1.70
C LEU A 262 -4.53 -10.64 -1.77
N ALA A 263 -5.24 -10.74 -0.65
CA ALA A 263 -6.68 -10.53 -0.60
C ALA A 263 -7.05 -9.08 -0.99
N LEU A 264 -6.28 -8.07 -0.53
CA LEU A 264 -6.47 -6.68 -0.96
C LEU A 264 -6.26 -6.52 -2.47
N SER A 265 -5.20 -7.11 -3.01
CA SER A 265 -4.92 -7.06 -4.44
C SER A 265 -6.03 -7.68 -5.28
N ILE A 266 -6.62 -8.78 -4.84
CA ILE A 266 -7.77 -9.43 -5.51
C ILE A 266 -9.02 -8.54 -5.41
N ALA A 267 -9.33 -8.05 -4.20
CA ALA A 267 -10.53 -7.25 -3.94
C ALA A 267 -10.55 -5.90 -4.68
N THR A 268 -9.38 -5.31 -4.93
CA THR A 268 -9.25 -4.02 -5.63
C THR A 268 -8.84 -4.17 -7.10
N ASN A 269 -8.66 -5.39 -7.60
CA ASN A 269 -8.26 -5.62 -8.98
C ASN A 269 -9.38 -5.26 -9.96
N THR A 270 -9.09 -4.33 -10.87
CA THR A 270 -10.07 -3.85 -11.86
C THR A 270 -10.65 -4.97 -12.70
N THR A 271 -9.86 -6.00 -13.06
CA THR A 271 -10.33 -7.14 -13.85
C THR A 271 -11.36 -7.95 -13.06
N VAL A 272 -11.10 -8.22 -11.77
CA VAL A 272 -12.03 -8.95 -10.89
C VAL A 272 -13.33 -8.16 -10.73
N LEU A 273 -13.24 -6.86 -10.52
CA LEU A 273 -14.40 -5.98 -10.38
C LEU A 273 -15.18 -5.86 -11.71
N CYS A 274 -14.49 -5.82 -12.84
CA CYS A 274 -15.10 -5.83 -14.16
C CYS A 274 -15.84 -7.17 -14.43
N MET A 275 -15.24 -8.30 -14.05
CA MET A 275 -15.92 -9.59 -14.14
C MET A 275 -17.15 -9.66 -13.24
N LEU A 276 -17.05 -9.15 -12.01
CA LEU A 276 -18.15 -9.16 -11.06
C LEU A 276 -19.28 -8.22 -11.50
N TYR A 277 -19.00 -6.93 -11.68
CA TYR A 277 -20.02 -5.92 -11.96
C TYR A 277 -20.43 -5.86 -13.43
N GLY A 278 -19.51 -6.11 -14.35
CA GLY A 278 -19.74 -6.05 -15.79
C GLY A 278 -20.26 -7.38 -16.35
N CYS A 279 -19.49 -8.46 -16.23
CA CYS A 279 -19.84 -9.72 -16.87
C CYS A 279 -20.94 -10.48 -16.11
N MET A 280 -20.88 -10.52 -14.77
CA MET A 280 -21.84 -11.25 -13.97
C MET A 280 -23.13 -10.46 -13.72
N MET A 281 -23.01 -9.17 -13.38
CA MET A 281 -24.14 -8.31 -13.00
C MET A 281 -24.64 -7.41 -14.14
N GLY A 282 -23.90 -7.32 -15.25
CA GLY A 282 -24.30 -6.59 -16.45
C GLY A 282 -24.29 -5.06 -16.34
N ASN A 283 -23.79 -4.48 -15.24
CA ASN A 283 -23.79 -3.04 -15.00
C ASN A 283 -22.54 -2.56 -14.27
N TYR A 284 -21.41 -2.50 -14.98
CA TYR A 284 -20.14 -2.03 -14.40
C TYR A 284 -20.20 -0.55 -14.00
N ASP A 285 -20.64 0.32 -14.90
CA ASP A 285 -20.62 1.77 -14.70
C ASP A 285 -21.55 2.23 -13.58
N GLY A 286 -22.70 1.57 -13.43
CA GLY A 286 -23.68 1.88 -12.39
C GLY A 286 -23.34 1.30 -11.01
N LEU A 287 -22.50 0.25 -10.93
CA LEU A 287 -22.22 -0.45 -9.67
C LEU A 287 -20.81 -0.16 -9.11
N TYR A 288 -19.82 0.00 -9.98
CA TYR A 288 -18.41 0.14 -9.54
C TYR A 288 -18.21 1.33 -8.59
N LEU A 289 -18.59 2.53 -9.04
CA LEU A 289 -18.35 3.75 -8.24
C LEU A 289 -19.19 3.78 -6.95
N PRO A 290 -20.51 3.51 -6.97
CA PRO A 290 -21.30 3.45 -5.74
C PRO A 290 -20.78 2.41 -4.73
N MET A 291 -20.42 1.22 -5.17
CA MET A 291 -19.92 0.16 -4.29
C MET A 291 -18.56 0.49 -3.71
N MET A 292 -17.69 1.15 -4.49
CA MET A 292 -16.39 1.63 -4.00
C MET A 292 -16.57 2.72 -2.92
N VAL A 293 -17.44 3.70 -3.16
CA VAL A 293 -17.74 4.77 -2.19
C VAL A 293 -18.36 4.18 -0.92
N LEU A 294 -19.32 3.27 -1.04
CA LEU A 294 -19.91 2.57 0.10
C LEU A 294 -18.86 1.81 0.92
N GLY A 295 -17.95 1.08 0.25
CA GLY A 295 -16.85 0.38 0.91
C GLY A 295 -15.98 1.33 1.75
N TYR A 296 -15.65 2.50 1.22
CA TYR A 296 -14.88 3.50 1.96
C TYR A 296 -15.66 4.11 3.13
N VAL A 297 -16.93 4.41 2.96
CA VAL A 297 -17.79 4.92 4.04
C VAL A 297 -17.88 3.91 5.19
N PHE A 298 -18.08 2.62 4.89
CA PHE A 298 -18.07 1.57 5.89
C PHE A 298 -16.70 1.37 6.57
N SER A 299 -15.60 1.70 5.89
CA SER A 299 -14.25 1.56 6.47
C SER A 299 -13.99 2.53 7.64
N VAL A 300 -14.60 3.72 7.62
CA VAL A 300 -14.36 4.76 8.63
C VAL A 300 -14.65 4.29 10.06
N PRO A 301 -15.85 3.74 10.39
CA PRO A 301 -16.10 3.23 11.73
C PRO A 301 -15.18 2.06 12.10
N PHE A 302 -14.81 1.20 11.14
CA PHE A 302 -13.92 0.08 11.41
C PHE A 302 -12.49 0.52 11.72
N PHE A 303 -11.98 1.61 11.13
CA PHE A 303 -10.70 2.19 11.54
C PHE A 303 -10.70 2.58 13.02
N LEU A 304 -11.74 3.25 13.49
CA LEU A 304 -11.86 3.63 14.90
C LEU A 304 -11.96 2.41 15.83
N LEU A 305 -12.75 1.41 15.41
CA LEU A 305 -12.95 0.18 16.18
C LEU A 305 -11.67 -0.67 16.25
N THR A 306 -10.92 -0.79 15.15
CA THR A 306 -9.65 -1.54 15.11
C THR A 306 -8.61 -0.91 16.01
N VAL A 307 -8.49 0.43 16.02
CA VAL A 307 -7.56 1.13 16.91
C VAL A 307 -7.94 0.94 18.37
N ARG A 308 -9.21 1.17 18.73
CA ARG A 308 -9.67 0.95 20.11
C ARG A 308 -9.41 -0.49 20.58
N THR A 309 -9.65 -1.47 19.70
CA THR A 309 -9.40 -2.87 20.01
C THR A 309 -7.90 -3.16 20.13
N SER A 310 -7.08 -2.61 19.24
CA SER A 310 -5.62 -2.75 19.28
C SER A 310 -5.02 -2.15 20.55
N GLN A 311 -5.49 -0.99 20.97
CA GLN A 311 -5.03 -0.33 22.20
C GLN A 311 -5.44 -1.08 23.47
N LYS A 312 -6.62 -1.73 23.48
CA LYS A 312 -7.14 -2.47 24.65
C LYS A 312 -6.69 -3.92 24.73
N LYS A 313 -6.64 -4.62 23.60
CA LYS A 313 -6.43 -6.08 23.53
C LYS A 313 -5.18 -6.49 22.74
N GLY A 314 -4.45 -5.52 22.21
CA GLY A 314 -3.27 -5.75 21.36
C GLY A 314 -3.61 -5.91 19.86
N GLN A 315 -2.60 -5.71 19.03
CA GLN A 315 -2.74 -5.69 17.56
C GLN A 315 -3.18 -7.04 16.99
N LYS A 316 -2.61 -8.16 17.49
CA LYS A 316 -2.98 -9.52 17.06
C LYS A 316 -4.46 -9.82 17.29
N ALA A 317 -5.00 -9.49 18.47
CA ALA A 317 -6.41 -9.74 18.79
C ALA A 317 -7.34 -8.88 17.90
N SER A 318 -6.97 -7.65 17.62
CA SER A 318 -7.70 -6.77 16.70
C SER A 318 -7.71 -7.35 15.28
N LEU A 319 -6.54 -7.71 14.74
CA LEU A 319 -6.40 -8.29 13.40
C LEU A 319 -7.29 -9.55 13.25
N MET A 320 -7.14 -10.52 14.17
CA MET A 320 -7.92 -11.76 14.12
C MET A 320 -9.43 -11.51 14.18
N ARG A 321 -9.88 -10.62 15.04
CA ARG A 321 -11.31 -10.31 15.19
C ARG A 321 -11.91 -9.75 13.92
N TYR A 322 -11.29 -8.71 13.34
CA TYR A 322 -11.88 -8.02 12.20
C TYR A 322 -11.69 -8.76 10.87
N VAL A 323 -10.61 -9.54 10.73
CA VAL A 323 -10.46 -10.46 9.59
C VAL A 323 -11.51 -11.58 9.66
N SER A 324 -11.83 -12.09 10.86
CA SER A 324 -12.91 -13.08 11.01
C SER A 324 -14.29 -12.49 10.68
N VAL A 325 -14.58 -11.25 11.09
CA VAL A 325 -15.81 -10.56 10.71
C VAL A 325 -15.89 -10.40 9.19
N ALA A 326 -14.82 -9.96 8.56
CA ALA A 326 -14.75 -9.82 7.11
C ALA A 326 -14.99 -11.16 6.40
N LEU A 327 -14.36 -12.24 6.88
CA LEU A 327 -14.53 -13.58 6.30
C LEU A 327 -16.00 -14.04 6.35
N VAL A 328 -16.66 -13.90 7.49
CA VAL A 328 -18.10 -14.25 7.63
C VAL A 328 -18.95 -13.44 6.67
N CYS A 329 -18.70 -12.13 6.57
CA CYS A 329 -19.42 -11.26 5.63
C CYS A 329 -19.19 -11.66 4.17
N TYR A 330 -17.96 -11.95 3.77
CA TYR A 330 -17.68 -12.38 2.39
C TYR A 330 -18.21 -13.76 2.05
N VAL A 331 -18.29 -14.69 3.02
CA VAL A 331 -19.02 -15.95 2.84
C VAL A 331 -20.52 -15.65 2.60
N GLY A 332 -21.09 -14.72 3.34
CA GLY A 332 -22.46 -14.27 3.08
C GLY A 332 -22.64 -13.65 1.69
N VAL A 333 -21.71 -12.80 1.25
CA VAL A 333 -21.70 -12.24 -0.12
C VAL A 333 -21.61 -13.36 -1.16
N LEU A 334 -20.75 -14.37 -0.95
CA LEU A 334 -20.64 -15.52 -1.86
C LEU A 334 -21.98 -16.27 -1.99
N VAL A 335 -22.68 -16.49 -0.87
CA VAL A 335 -24.01 -17.11 -0.89
C VAL A 335 -25.00 -16.26 -1.69
N LEU A 336 -25.01 -14.94 -1.50
CA LEU A 336 -25.84 -14.05 -2.30
C LEU A 336 -25.49 -14.12 -3.79
N LEU A 337 -24.21 -14.15 -4.15
CA LEU A 337 -23.76 -14.29 -5.54
C LEU A 337 -24.19 -15.62 -6.16
N MET A 338 -24.25 -16.72 -5.40
CA MET A 338 -24.78 -18.00 -5.86
C MET A 338 -26.29 -17.99 -6.11
N LEU A 339 -27.00 -17.06 -5.47
CA LEU A 339 -28.45 -16.85 -5.68
C LEU A 339 -28.75 -15.85 -6.79
N TRP A 340 -27.75 -15.17 -7.34
CA TRP A 340 -27.87 -14.17 -8.39
C TRP A 340 -28.65 -14.73 -9.60
N GLY A 341 -29.67 -14.00 -10.05
CA GLY A 341 -30.43 -14.36 -11.24
C GLY A 341 -31.35 -15.59 -11.11
N LYS A 342 -31.46 -16.20 -9.91
CA LYS A 342 -32.36 -17.36 -9.69
C LYS A 342 -33.84 -17.01 -9.49
N GLY A 343 -34.22 -15.70 -9.60
CA GLY A 343 -35.59 -15.21 -9.50
C GLY A 343 -35.62 -13.69 -9.53
N ASP A 344 -36.81 -13.11 -9.71
CA ASP A 344 -37.01 -11.67 -9.90
C ASP A 344 -36.57 -10.79 -8.73
N GLY A 345 -36.39 -11.36 -7.53
CA GLY A 345 -35.90 -10.66 -6.34
C GLY A 345 -34.38 -10.75 -6.11
N PHE A 346 -33.65 -11.56 -6.88
CA PHE A 346 -32.23 -11.82 -6.67
C PHE A 346 -31.32 -11.04 -7.65
N THR A 347 -31.58 -9.74 -7.76
CA THR A 347 -30.84 -8.80 -8.60
C THR A 347 -30.50 -7.55 -7.80
N LEU A 348 -29.34 -6.92 -8.08
CA LEU A 348 -28.98 -5.63 -7.49
C LEU A 348 -29.74 -4.52 -8.18
N SER A 349 -30.58 -3.83 -7.43
CA SER A 349 -31.29 -2.63 -7.86
C SER A 349 -30.94 -1.48 -6.92
N ILE A 350 -30.16 -0.51 -7.42
CA ILE A 350 -29.76 0.68 -6.65
C ILE A 350 -30.54 1.90 -7.13
N MET A 351 -30.71 2.05 -8.47
CA MET A 351 -31.49 3.11 -9.08
C MET A 351 -32.51 2.50 -10.05
N GLY A 352 -33.77 2.75 -9.80
CA GLY A 352 -34.85 2.49 -10.74
C GLY A 352 -35.21 3.75 -11.54
N GLU A 353 -36.15 3.64 -12.50
CA GLU A 353 -36.60 4.75 -13.34
C GLU A 353 -37.15 5.96 -12.54
N ASN A 354 -37.60 5.75 -11.31
CA ASN A 354 -38.19 6.76 -10.42
C ASN A 354 -37.32 7.06 -9.16
N GLY A 355 -36.01 6.73 -9.16
CA GLY A 355 -35.11 6.97 -8.01
C GLY A 355 -34.59 5.70 -7.34
N LEU A 356 -34.27 5.79 -6.06
CA LEU A 356 -33.73 4.66 -5.28
C LEU A 356 -34.76 3.51 -5.21
N ALA A 357 -34.44 2.38 -5.84
CA ALA A 357 -35.24 1.15 -5.81
C ALA A 357 -34.42 0.02 -5.14
N LEU A 358 -34.39 0.03 -3.81
CA LEU A 358 -33.67 -0.97 -3.02
C LEU A 358 -34.57 -2.18 -2.74
N ASN A 359 -34.18 -3.34 -3.25
CA ASN A 359 -34.80 -4.61 -2.83
C ASN A 359 -34.03 -5.21 -1.63
N LEU A 360 -34.63 -6.19 -0.96
CA LEU A 360 -34.02 -6.85 0.21
C LEU A 360 -32.64 -7.45 -0.13
N TYR A 361 -32.48 -8.02 -1.33
CA TYR A 361 -31.23 -8.58 -1.80
C TYR A 361 -30.12 -7.51 -1.87
N THR A 362 -30.44 -6.34 -2.43
CA THR A 362 -29.51 -5.21 -2.53
C THR A 362 -29.10 -4.70 -1.15
N VAL A 363 -30.05 -4.58 -0.22
CA VAL A 363 -29.74 -4.14 1.15
C VAL A 363 -28.83 -5.13 1.85
N LEU A 364 -29.12 -6.43 1.77
CA LEU A 364 -28.26 -7.47 2.34
C LEU A 364 -26.89 -7.49 1.71
N PHE A 365 -26.81 -7.35 0.38
CA PHE A 365 -25.54 -7.31 -0.33
C PHE A 365 -24.70 -6.11 0.10
N ILE A 366 -25.28 -4.91 0.14
CA ILE A 366 -24.61 -3.68 0.56
C ILE A 366 -24.12 -3.79 2.00
N LEU A 367 -24.92 -4.31 2.92
CA LEU A 367 -24.55 -4.48 4.32
C LEU A 367 -23.39 -5.49 4.46
N LEU A 368 -23.52 -6.68 3.90
CA LEU A 368 -22.49 -7.72 4.01
C LEU A 368 -21.21 -7.30 3.30
N PHE A 369 -21.31 -6.76 2.09
CA PHE A 369 -20.15 -6.26 1.36
C PHE A 369 -19.51 -5.08 2.07
N GLY A 370 -20.27 -4.08 2.50
CA GLY A 370 -19.78 -2.88 3.16
C GLY A 370 -19.10 -3.19 4.51
N VAL A 371 -19.74 -4.01 5.36
CA VAL A 371 -19.16 -4.44 6.63
C VAL A 371 -17.91 -5.29 6.40
N GLY A 372 -17.96 -6.24 5.47
CA GLY A 372 -16.83 -7.09 5.12
C GLY A 372 -15.65 -6.27 4.59
N TYR A 373 -15.91 -5.37 3.65
CA TYR A 373 -14.90 -4.48 3.08
C TYR A 373 -14.31 -3.55 4.14
N GLY A 374 -15.16 -2.89 4.93
CA GLY A 374 -14.71 -1.97 5.97
C GLY A 374 -13.85 -2.62 7.03
N ALA A 375 -14.29 -3.78 7.55
CA ALA A 375 -13.53 -4.55 8.52
C ALA A 375 -12.17 -5.02 7.97
N TYR A 376 -12.16 -5.51 6.75
CA TYR A 376 -10.95 -5.98 6.08
C TYR A 376 -9.99 -4.83 5.78
N TYR A 377 -10.49 -3.76 5.15
CA TYR A 377 -9.67 -2.62 4.73
C TYR A 377 -8.97 -1.94 5.92
N ALA A 378 -9.67 -1.82 7.05
CA ALA A 378 -9.10 -1.28 8.29
C ALA A 378 -7.98 -2.15 8.88
N THR A 379 -7.87 -3.42 8.49
CA THR A 379 -6.83 -4.34 8.97
C THR A 379 -5.70 -4.59 7.97
N ALA A 380 -5.84 -4.14 6.74
CA ALA A 380 -4.91 -4.46 5.63
C ALA A 380 -3.44 -4.06 5.89
N ASP A 381 -3.22 -2.96 6.60
CA ASP A 381 -1.89 -2.43 6.95
C ASP A 381 -1.46 -2.75 8.39
N MET A 382 -2.31 -3.42 9.19
CA MET A 382 -1.96 -3.81 10.57
C MET A 382 -0.72 -4.71 10.70
N PRO A 383 -0.39 -5.60 9.76
CA PRO A 383 0.85 -6.37 9.83
C PRO A 383 2.11 -5.51 9.85
N ILE A 384 2.09 -4.29 9.27
CA ILE A 384 3.28 -3.42 9.18
C ILE A 384 3.82 -3.01 10.57
N PRO A 385 3.02 -2.41 11.48
CA PRO A 385 3.52 -2.09 12.82
C PRO A 385 3.79 -3.34 13.68
N MET A 386 3.16 -4.48 13.39
CA MET A 386 3.44 -5.73 14.09
C MET A 386 4.84 -6.28 13.77
N VAL A 387 5.42 -5.96 12.61
CA VAL A 387 6.83 -6.30 12.31
C VAL A 387 7.77 -5.64 13.31
N ALA A 388 7.52 -4.38 13.66
CA ALA A 388 8.32 -3.69 14.68
C ALA A 388 8.22 -4.37 16.05
N ASP A 389 7.01 -4.83 16.44
CA ASP A 389 6.83 -5.56 17.69
C ASP A 389 7.58 -6.92 17.69
N CYS A 390 7.62 -7.63 16.56
CA CYS A 390 8.40 -8.87 16.42
C CYS A 390 9.91 -8.62 16.47
N SER A 391 10.38 -7.51 15.95
CA SER A 391 11.80 -7.09 16.00
C SER A 391 12.22 -6.72 17.42
N ASP A 392 11.38 -5.98 18.14
CA ASP A 392 11.63 -5.61 19.54
C ASP A 392 11.67 -6.86 20.45
N TYR A 393 10.85 -7.88 20.17
CA TYR A 393 10.85 -9.15 20.89
C TYR A 393 12.18 -9.91 20.72
N GLU A 394 12.75 -9.91 19.54
CA GLU A 394 14.03 -10.57 19.28
C GLU A 394 15.20 -9.89 20.02
N LEU A 395 15.24 -8.56 20.00
CA LEU A 395 16.20 -7.80 20.79
C LEU A 395 16.12 -8.14 22.29
N SER A 396 14.91 -8.32 22.81
CA SER A 396 14.70 -8.72 24.22
C SER A 396 15.23 -10.14 24.51
N LEU A 397 15.08 -11.07 23.56
CA LEU A 397 15.59 -12.44 23.69
C LEU A 397 17.12 -12.51 23.66
N ILE A 398 17.77 -11.72 22.79
CA ILE A 398 19.23 -11.63 22.74
C ILE A 398 19.76 -11.14 24.07
N HIS A 399 19.18 -10.11 24.67
CA HIS A 399 19.59 -9.59 25.98
C HIS A 399 19.30 -10.54 27.14
N ILE A 400 18.31 -11.42 27.04
CA ILE A 400 18.02 -12.45 28.06
C ILE A 400 18.95 -13.65 27.91
N SER A 401 19.38 -14.00 26.68
CA SER A 401 20.21 -15.18 26.41
C SER A 401 21.72 -14.94 26.53
N GLU A 402 22.19 -13.68 26.43
CA GLU A 402 23.61 -13.35 26.58
C GLU A 402 24.24 -13.74 27.95
N PRO A 403 23.56 -13.55 29.10
CA PRO A 403 24.13 -14.00 30.39
C PRO A 403 24.34 -15.51 30.47
N THR A 404 23.50 -16.28 29.80
CA THR A 404 23.53 -17.76 29.82
C THR A 404 24.65 -18.31 28.91
N ARG A 405 24.99 -17.63 27.83
CA ARG A 405 26.14 -18.03 26.97
C ARG A 405 27.51 -17.75 27.60
N ARG A 406 27.63 -16.68 28.40
CA ARG A 406 28.89 -16.37 29.09
C ARG A 406 29.19 -17.32 30.26
N VAL A 407 28.17 -17.98 30.84
CA VAL A 407 28.33 -18.94 31.94
C VAL A 407 28.76 -20.33 31.45
N VAL A 408 28.58 -20.65 30.16
CA VAL A 408 28.93 -21.97 29.58
C VAL A 408 30.37 -22.00 28.99
N ILE A 409 31.09 -20.88 28.95
CA ILE A 409 32.46 -20.76 28.39
C ILE A 409 33.50 -20.43 29.49
N SER A 410 33.11 -20.40 30.77
CA SER A 410 34.02 -20.39 31.93
C SER A 410 33.92 -21.75 32.69
#